data_89e74695f788a3dac2db796194bc02c9
#
_entry.id   89e74695f788a3dac2db796194bc02c9
#
_cell.length_a   1.000
_cell.length_b   1.000
_cell.length_c   1.000
_cell.angle_alpha   90.00
_cell.angle_beta   90.00
_cell.angle_gamma   90.00
#
_symmetry.space_group_name_H-M   'P 1'
#
loop_
_entity.id
_entity.type
_entity.pdbx_description
1 polymer ?
#
loop_
_entity_poly.entity_id
_entity_poly.type
_entity_poly.pdbx_seq_one_letter_code
_entity_poly.pdbx_strand_id
1 'polypeptide(L)'
;LVNRVGDLGFILGLIFVYTYFDTIMFERIFELAPSMMDVSIIVFDNKFNVIELSCFLLFIGAMGKSAQLFLHTWLPDAMEGPTPVSALIHAATMVTAGVFMVCKLSPLFEYAPNVLTFITLIGALTALFASTIALTQFDIKRVIAYSTCSQLGYMLSLIHI
;
A
#
# COMPACT_ATOMS: atom_id res chain seq x y z
N LEU A 1 6.89 -15.08 3.90
CA LEU A 1 7.26 -14.15 4.99
C LEU A 1 6.92 -12.69 4.63
N VAL A 2 7.36 -12.17 3.50
CA VAL A 2 7.17 -10.77 3.08
C VAL A 2 5.69 -10.34 3.11
N ASN A 3 4.79 -11.13 2.52
CA ASN A 3 3.35 -10.85 2.54
C ASN A 3 2.77 -10.84 3.96
N ARG A 4 3.32 -11.66 4.88
CA ARG A 4 2.86 -11.69 6.28
C ARG A 4 3.24 -10.43 7.05
N VAL A 5 4.37 -9.81 6.72
CA VAL A 5 4.73 -8.50 7.28
C VAL A 5 3.72 -7.44 6.85
N GLY A 6 3.33 -7.43 5.57
CA GLY A 6 2.26 -6.56 5.07
C GLY A 6 0.91 -6.85 5.74
N ASP A 7 0.52 -8.12 5.90
CA ASP A 7 -0.73 -8.52 6.56
C ASP A 7 -0.75 -8.06 8.04
N LEU A 8 0.37 -8.14 8.74
CA LEU A 8 0.49 -7.66 10.13
C LEU A 8 0.26 -6.15 10.21
N GLY A 9 0.90 -5.37 9.32
CA GLY A 9 0.68 -3.93 9.25
C GLY A 9 -0.79 -3.59 8.99
N PHE A 10 -1.44 -4.32 8.08
CA PHE A 10 -2.85 -4.12 7.76
C PHE A 10 -3.78 -4.42 8.94
N ILE A 11 -3.55 -5.54 9.64
CA ILE A 11 -4.36 -5.93 10.83
C ILE A 11 -4.19 -4.88 11.93
N LEU A 12 -2.98 -4.43 12.20
CA LEU A 12 -2.74 -3.37 13.18
C LEU A 12 -3.45 -2.07 12.77
N GLY A 13 -3.38 -1.68 11.50
CA GLY A 13 -4.11 -0.51 11.01
C GLY A 13 -5.62 -0.61 11.19
N LEU A 14 -6.21 -1.80 10.93
CA LEU A 14 -7.63 -2.07 11.18
C LEU A 14 -7.99 -1.99 12.67
N ILE A 15 -7.16 -2.54 13.54
CA ILE A 15 -7.37 -2.46 14.99
C ILE A 15 -7.35 -1.00 15.44
N PHE A 16 -6.39 -0.20 14.97
CA PHE A 16 -6.34 1.23 15.27
C PHE A 16 -7.58 1.97 14.78
N VAL A 17 -8.03 1.74 13.56
CA VAL A 17 -9.26 2.34 13.05
C VAL A 17 -10.44 1.94 13.94
N TYR A 18 -10.60 0.66 14.26
CA TYR A 18 -11.72 0.20 15.07
C TYR A 18 -11.70 0.78 16.49
N THR A 19 -10.53 0.87 17.14
CA THR A 19 -10.42 1.35 18.54
C THR A 19 -10.71 2.85 18.66
N TYR A 20 -10.47 3.66 17.62
CA TYR A 20 -10.66 5.10 17.70
C TYR A 20 -11.94 5.60 17.03
N PHE A 21 -12.40 4.91 15.98
CA PHE A 21 -13.63 5.28 15.29
C PHE A 21 -14.85 4.48 15.73
N ASP A 22 -14.68 3.44 16.56
CA ASP A 22 -15.74 2.50 17.02
C ASP A 22 -16.59 1.91 15.88
N THR A 23 -16.11 1.98 14.65
CA THR A 23 -16.83 1.52 13.48
C THR A 23 -15.87 1.08 12.37
N ILE A 24 -16.35 0.18 11.50
CA ILE A 24 -15.63 -0.27 10.30
C ILE A 24 -16.35 0.24 9.03
N MET A 25 -17.50 0.90 9.16
CA MET A 25 -18.25 1.45 8.03
C MET A 25 -17.53 2.66 7.44
N PHE A 26 -17.20 2.62 6.16
CA PHE A 26 -16.46 3.68 5.47
C PHE A 26 -17.15 5.05 5.59
N GLU A 27 -18.47 5.12 5.40
CA GLU A 27 -19.24 6.37 5.47
C GLU A 27 -19.05 7.06 6.83
N ARG A 28 -19.20 6.29 7.92
CA ARG A 28 -19.02 6.82 9.27
C ARG A 28 -17.58 7.21 9.58
N ILE A 29 -16.60 6.45 9.09
CA ILE A 29 -15.18 6.79 9.26
C ILE A 29 -14.89 8.13 8.59
N PHE A 30 -15.42 8.37 7.38
CA PHE A 30 -15.20 9.62 6.65
C PHE A 30 -15.90 10.81 7.31
N GLU A 31 -17.07 10.61 7.91
CA GLU A 31 -17.76 11.65 8.67
C GLU A 31 -17.02 12.02 9.97
N LEU A 32 -16.43 11.03 10.64
CA LEU A 32 -15.72 11.23 11.90
C LEU A 32 -14.25 11.70 11.70
N ALA A 33 -13.66 11.50 10.53
CA ALA A 33 -12.28 11.86 10.24
C ALA A 33 -11.93 13.32 10.60
N PRO A 34 -12.73 14.35 10.28
CA PRO A 34 -12.42 15.73 10.66
C PRO A 34 -12.35 15.94 12.17
N SER A 35 -13.18 15.24 12.95
CA SER A 35 -13.23 15.37 14.41
C SER A 35 -12.05 14.70 15.11
N MET A 36 -11.36 13.78 14.45
CA MET A 36 -10.24 13.03 15.01
C MET A 36 -8.86 13.63 14.68
N MET A 37 -8.82 14.76 13.97
CA MET A 37 -7.55 15.42 13.60
C MET A 37 -6.70 15.82 14.79
N ASP A 38 -7.32 16.21 15.91
CA ASP A 38 -6.62 16.69 17.10
C ASP A 38 -6.25 15.56 18.08
N VAL A 39 -6.69 14.34 17.83
CA VAL A 39 -6.41 13.21 18.69
C VAL A 39 -5.00 12.70 18.42
N SER A 40 -4.11 12.83 19.42
CA SER A 40 -2.74 12.35 19.34
C SER A 40 -2.49 11.19 20.31
N ILE A 41 -1.71 10.23 19.86
CA ILE A 41 -1.21 9.13 20.68
C ILE A 41 0.27 9.35 20.95
N ILE A 42 0.70 9.02 22.15
CA ILE A 42 2.12 9.00 22.52
C ILE A 42 2.63 7.57 22.28
N VAL A 43 3.46 7.40 21.25
CA VAL A 43 4.13 6.13 20.97
C VAL A 43 5.65 6.39 21.03
N PHE A 44 6.34 5.67 21.91
CA PHE A 44 7.80 5.83 22.13
C PHE A 44 8.23 7.29 22.37
N ASP A 45 7.52 8.04 23.24
CA ASP A 45 7.76 9.45 23.56
C ASP A 45 7.50 10.47 22.44
N ASN A 46 7.04 10.02 21.27
CA ASN A 46 6.65 10.89 20.17
C ASN A 46 5.12 10.98 20.07
N LYS A 47 4.62 12.20 19.84
CA LYS A 47 3.19 12.44 19.58
C LYS A 47 2.91 12.18 18.10
N PHE A 48 2.11 11.16 17.82
CA PHE A 48 1.62 10.88 16.49
C PHE A 48 0.12 11.16 16.40
N ASN A 49 -0.35 11.68 15.30
CA ASN A 49 -1.75 11.79 15.02
C ASN A 49 -2.33 10.37 14.77
N VAL A 50 -3.48 10.08 15.36
CA VAL A 50 -4.16 8.77 15.24
C VAL A 50 -4.42 8.42 13.77
N ILE A 51 -4.87 9.41 12.98
CA ILE A 51 -5.17 9.22 11.55
C ILE A 51 -3.89 8.91 10.78
N GLU A 52 -2.82 9.66 11.02
CA GLU A 52 -1.54 9.42 10.35
C GLU A 52 -0.99 8.02 10.64
N LEU A 53 -1.04 7.60 11.90
CA LEU A 53 -0.54 6.27 12.28
C LEU A 53 -1.38 5.15 11.67
N SER A 54 -2.72 5.27 11.71
CA SER A 54 -3.61 4.28 11.11
C SER A 54 -3.45 4.20 9.59
N CYS A 55 -3.37 5.32 8.90
CA CYS A 55 -3.11 5.40 7.46
C CYS A 55 -1.75 4.79 7.08
N PHE A 56 -0.71 5.08 7.86
CA PHE A 56 0.62 4.51 7.64
C PHE A 56 0.62 2.99 7.76
N LEU A 57 -0.02 2.42 8.79
CA LEU A 57 -0.12 0.98 8.99
C LEU A 57 -0.93 0.30 7.88
N LEU A 58 -2.05 0.91 7.46
CA LEU A 58 -2.83 0.43 6.32
C LEU A 58 -2.02 0.46 5.02
N PHE A 59 -1.19 1.49 4.82
CA PHE A 59 -0.32 1.59 3.66
C PHE A 59 0.78 0.52 3.66
N ILE A 60 1.34 0.13 4.81
CA ILE A 60 2.26 -1.02 4.89
C ILE A 60 1.58 -2.30 4.37
N GLY A 61 0.31 -2.50 4.71
CA GLY A 61 -0.47 -3.60 4.16
C GLY A 61 -0.63 -3.53 2.64
N ALA A 62 -0.92 -2.33 2.11
CA ALA A 62 -0.98 -2.08 0.67
C ALA A 62 0.35 -2.34 -0.03
N MET A 63 1.47 -1.91 0.56
CA MET A 63 2.82 -2.15 0.04
C MET A 63 3.11 -3.64 -0.12
N GLY A 64 2.71 -4.47 0.86
CA GLY A 64 2.90 -5.92 0.80
C GLY A 64 2.15 -6.56 -0.36
N LYS A 65 0.89 -6.20 -0.57
CA LYS A 65 0.06 -6.75 -1.65
C LYS A 65 0.42 -6.19 -3.02
N SER A 66 0.73 -4.90 -3.11
CA SER A 66 1.07 -4.23 -4.39
C SER A 66 2.55 -4.35 -4.76
N ALA A 67 3.33 -5.15 -4.05
CA ALA A 67 4.75 -5.39 -4.33
C ALA A 67 5.56 -4.09 -4.50
N GLN A 68 5.36 -3.12 -3.59
CA GLN A 68 6.12 -1.89 -3.59
C GLN A 68 7.55 -2.10 -3.08
N LEU A 69 8.39 -1.09 -3.21
CA LEU A 69 9.77 -1.12 -2.77
C LEU A 69 9.87 -1.69 -1.35
N PHE A 70 10.87 -2.50 -1.06
CA PHE A 70 11.12 -3.34 0.12
C PHE A 70 10.28 -4.63 0.20
N LEU A 71 9.02 -4.67 -0.28
CA LEU A 71 8.16 -5.85 -0.19
C LEU A 71 7.84 -6.47 -1.58
N HIS A 72 8.65 -6.19 -2.60
CA HIS A 72 8.43 -6.63 -3.99
C HIS A 72 9.03 -8.00 -4.33
N THR A 73 9.89 -8.56 -3.48
CA THR A 73 10.69 -9.76 -3.79
C THR A 73 9.86 -11.01 -4.11
N TRP A 74 8.66 -11.11 -3.58
CA TRP A 74 7.77 -12.25 -3.82
C TRP A 74 7.17 -12.28 -5.23
N LEU A 75 7.08 -11.12 -5.90
CA LEU A 75 6.39 -11.00 -7.18
C LEU A 75 7.11 -11.74 -8.33
N PRO A 76 8.44 -11.58 -8.53
CA PRO A 76 9.17 -12.33 -9.55
C PRO A 76 9.21 -13.84 -9.28
N ASP A 77 9.33 -14.25 -8.00
CA ASP A 77 9.38 -15.67 -7.61
C ASP A 77 8.05 -16.38 -7.90
N ALA A 78 6.95 -15.66 -7.77
CA ALA A 78 5.63 -16.19 -8.07
C ALA A 78 5.40 -16.46 -9.60
N MET A 79 6.30 -15.96 -10.48
CA MET A 79 6.25 -16.22 -11.92
C MET A 79 6.69 -17.64 -12.32
N GLU A 80 7.24 -18.42 -11.42
CA GLU A 80 7.57 -19.83 -11.66
C GLU A 80 6.34 -20.74 -11.79
N GLY A 81 5.17 -20.25 -11.35
CA GLY A 81 3.89 -20.95 -11.47
C GLY A 81 3.34 -21.02 -12.91
N PRO A 82 2.26 -21.80 -13.12
CA PRO A 82 1.61 -21.92 -14.42
C PRO A 82 1.01 -20.56 -14.84
N THR A 83 1.08 -20.28 -16.15
CA THR A 83 0.69 -18.99 -16.74
C THR A 83 -0.70 -18.49 -16.38
N PRO A 84 -1.77 -19.34 -16.33
CA PRO A 84 -3.11 -18.88 -15.95
C PRO A 84 -3.18 -18.35 -14.52
N VAL A 85 -2.45 -18.98 -13.59
CA VAL A 85 -2.40 -18.55 -12.18
C VAL A 85 -1.64 -17.25 -12.05
N SER A 86 -0.51 -17.11 -12.76
CA SER A 86 0.24 -15.87 -12.79
C SER A 86 -0.58 -14.70 -13.34
N ALA A 87 -1.35 -14.92 -14.40
CA ALA A 87 -2.22 -13.89 -14.98
C ALA A 87 -3.30 -13.42 -14.00
N LEU A 88 -3.92 -14.34 -13.25
CA LEU A 88 -4.97 -14.01 -12.30
C LEU A 88 -4.41 -13.27 -11.07
N ILE A 89 -3.34 -13.77 -10.48
CA ILE A 89 -2.78 -13.24 -9.22
C ILE A 89 -2.07 -11.90 -9.46
N HIS A 90 -1.26 -11.80 -10.52
CA HIS A 90 -0.35 -10.67 -10.72
C HIS A 90 -0.97 -9.53 -11.51
N ALA A 91 -1.81 -9.82 -12.50
CA ALA A 91 -2.40 -8.78 -13.33
C ALA A 91 -3.73 -8.27 -12.77
N ALA A 92 -4.65 -9.18 -12.39
CA ALA A 92 -6.04 -8.80 -12.18
C ALA A 92 -6.41 -8.50 -10.71
N THR A 93 -5.90 -9.24 -9.72
CA THR A 93 -6.54 -9.22 -8.41
C THR A 93 -5.63 -8.82 -7.25
N MET A 94 -4.53 -9.53 -7.03
CA MET A 94 -3.78 -9.38 -5.77
C MET A 94 -2.97 -8.09 -5.72
N VAL A 95 -2.33 -7.72 -6.80
CA VAL A 95 -1.41 -6.60 -6.84
C VAL A 95 -2.14 -5.25 -6.95
N THR A 96 -3.28 -5.23 -7.64
CA THR A 96 -4.15 -4.04 -7.75
C THR A 96 -4.95 -3.76 -6.48
N ALA A 97 -5.14 -4.76 -5.61
CA ALA A 97 -5.91 -4.61 -4.38
C ALA A 97 -5.36 -3.51 -3.44
N GLY A 98 -4.03 -3.37 -3.34
CA GLY A 98 -3.43 -2.32 -2.51
C GLY A 98 -3.67 -0.92 -3.06
N VAL A 99 -3.56 -0.73 -4.37
CA VAL A 99 -3.88 0.56 -5.03
C VAL A 99 -5.35 0.89 -4.87
N PHE A 100 -6.24 -0.09 -5.10
CA PHE A 100 -7.67 0.08 -4.91
C PHE A 100 -8.02 0.49 -3.47
N MET A 101 -7.38 -0.12 -2.47
CA MET A 101 -7.60 0.21 -1.07
C MET A 101 -7.20 1.67 -0.78
N VAL A 102 -6.07 2.13 -1.27
CA VAL A 102 -5.62 3.52 -1.08
C VAL A 102 -6.58 4.49 -1.77
N CYS A 103 -7.03 4.18 -3.00
CA CYS A 103 -8.06 4.98 -3.69
C CYS A 103 -9.38 5.02 -2.92
N LYS A 104 -9.83 3.89 -2.37
CA LYS A 104 -11.09 3.81 -1.61
C LYS A 104 -11.04 4.61 -0.31
N LEU A 105 -9.88 4.66 0.32
CA LEU A 105 -9.63 5.37 1.57
C LEU A 105 -9.06 6.78 1.34
N SER A 106 -9.06 7.30 0.10
CA SER A 106 -8.53 8.62 -0.21
C SER A 106 -9.07 9.73 0.70
N PRO A 107 -10.38 9.80 1.07
CA PRO A 107 -10.86 10.84 1.97
C PRO A 107 -10.21 10.78 3.37
N LEU A 108 -9.79 9.60 3.82
CA LEU A 108 -9.08 9.45 5.09
C LEU A 108 -7.62 9.86 4.96
N PHE A 109 -6.98 9.54 3.82
CA PHE A 109 -5.58 9.90 3.55
C PHE A 109 -5.38 11.41 3.36
N GLU A 110 -6.38 12.17 2.94
CA GLU A 110 -6.34 13.64 2.84
C GLU A 110 -6.00 14.29 4.19
N TYR A 111 -6.43 13.71 5.29
CA TYR A 111 -6.13 14.19 6.64
C TYR A 111 -4.73 13.77 7.16
N ALA A 112 -3.95 13.04 6.37
CA ALA A 112 -2.62 12.54 6.72
C ALA A 112 -1.54 13.00 5.70
N PRO A 113 -1.17 14.29 5.63
CA PRO A 113 -0.28 14.82 4.59
C PRO A 113 1.11 14.20 4.62
N ASN A 114 1.64 13.85 5.80
CA ASN A 114 2.94 13.20 5.92
C ASN A 114 2.95 11.81 5.31
N VAL A 115 1.84 11.07 5.46
CA VAL A 115 1.68 9.73 4.87
C VAL A 115 1.53 9.82 3.35
N LEU A 116 0.79 10.81 2.84
CA LEU A 116 0.66 11.05 1.40
C LEU A 116 2.02 11.32 0.74
N THR A 117 2.84 12.17 1.33
CA THR A 117 4.22 12.42 0.85
C THR A 117 5.07 11.15 0.87
N PHE A 118 4.91 10.30 1.88
CA PHE A 118 5.58 9.02 1.95
C PHE A 118 5.10 8.06 0.85
N ILE A 119 3.80 7.98 0.58
CA ILE A 119 3.20 7.17 -0.49
C ILE A 119 3.74 7.58 -1.85
N THR A 120 3.79 8.90 -2.16
CA THR A 120 4.36 9.37 -3.42
C THR A 120 5.81 9.00 -3.59
N LEU A 121 6.59 9.21 -2.56
CA LEU A 121 8.02 8.92 -2.60
C LEU A 121 8.27 7.43 -2.85
N ILE A 122 7.59 6.56 -2.10
CA ILE A 122 7.70 5.11 -2.30
C ILE A 122 7.18 4.69 -3.68
N GLY A 123 6.06 5.24 -4.14
CA GLY A 123 5.51 4.97 -5.47
C GLY A 123 6.48 5.36 -6.60
N ALA A 124 7.04 6.57 -6.53
CA ALA A 124 8.01 7.03 -7.52
C ALA A 124 9.30 6.21 -7.52
N LEU A 125 9.84 5.90 -6.34
CA LEU A 125 11.01 5.05 -6.20
C LEU A 125 10.77 3.63 -6.74
N THR A 126 9.60 3.04 -6.46
CA THR A 126 9.27 1.70 -7.01
C THR A 126 9.12 1.73 -8.51
N ALA A 127 8.52 2.77 -9.08
CA ALA A 127 8.38 2.90 -10.52
C ALA A 127 9.75 2.94 -11.21
N LEU A 128 10.68 3.73 -10.68
CA LEU A 128 12.03 3.86 -11.21
C LEU A 128 12.84 2.57 -11.01
N PHE A 129 12.83 2.02 -9.80
CA PHE A 129 13.61 0.83 -9.45
C PHE A 129 13.14 -0.41 -10.21
N ALA A 130 11.83 -0.66 -10.28
CA ALA A 130 11.29 -1.81 -10.98
C ALA A 130 11.52 -1.72 -12.50
N SER A 131 11.41 -0.52 -13.10
CA SER A 131 11.70 -0.34 -14.52
C SER A 131 13.17 -0.61 -14.88
N THR A 132 14.10 -0.17 -14.04
CA THR A 132 15.54 -0.43 -14.27
C THR A 132 15.87 -1.92 -14.14
N ILE A 133 15.28 -2.64 -13.19
CA ILE A 133 15.46 -4.10 -13.06
C ILE A 133 14.85 -4.84 -14.25
N ALA A 134 13.69 -4.40 -14.75
CA ALA A 134 13.05 -5.01 -15.90
C ALA A 134 13.96 -5.07 -17.13
N LEU A 135 14.83 -4.06 -17.34
CA LEU A 135 15.77 -4.01 -18.44
C LEU A 135 16.88 -5.07 -18.37
N THR A 136 17.17 -5.58 -17.16
CA THR A 136 18.24 -6.55 -16.94
C THR A 136 17.77 -8.01 -16.90
N GLN A 137 16.46 -8.23 -17.00
CA GLN A 137 15.89 -9.58 -16.95
C GLN A 137 15.90 -10.23 -18.33
N PHE A 138 16.24 -11.53 -18.37
CA PHE A 138 16.22 -12.35 -19.58
C PHE A 138 14.88 -13.09 -19.80
N ASP A 139 14.14 -13.34 -18.72
CA ASP A 139 12.87 -14.06 -18.75
C ASP A 139 11.70 -13.11 -18.99
N ILE A 140 10.94 -13.34 -20.07
CA ILE A 140 9.77 -12.51 -20.45
C ILE A 140 8.76 -12.40 -19.30
N LYS A 141 8.48 -13.48 -18.57
CA LYS A 141 7.56 -13.46 -17.42
C LYS A 141 8.04 -12.52 -16.32
N ARG A 142 9.34 -12.51 -16.01
CA ARG A 142 9.93 -11.61 -15.02
C ARG A 142 9.94 -10.15 -15.49
N VAL A 143 10.20 -9.90 -16.76
CA VAL A 143 10.10 -8.56 -17.36
C VAL A 143 8.69 -8.00 -17.17
N ILE A 144 7.65 -8.79 -17.49
CA ILE A 144 6.25 -8.39 -17.32
C ILE A 144 5.94 -8.12 -15.83
N ALA A 145 6.43 -8.95 -14.91
CA ALA A 145 6.24 -8.78 -13.48
C ALA A 145 6.81 -7.44 -12.97
N TYR A 146 8.04 -7.13 -13.33
CA TYR A 146 8.66 -5.84 -12.95
C TYR A 146 8.00 -4.65 -13.64
N SER A 147 7.53 -4.82 -14.87
CA SER A 147 6.73 -3.80 -15.56
C SER A 147 5.42 -3.51 -14.84
N THR A 148 4.69 -4.53 -14.40
CA THR A 148 3.46 -4.34 -13.60
C THR A 148 3.74 -3.66 -12.27
N CYS A 149 4.82 -4.04 -11.57
CA CYS A 149 5.26 -3.39 -10.34
C CYS A 149 5.55 -1.90 -10.55
N SER A 150 6.24 -1.55 -11.64
CA SER A 150 6.54 -0.17 -12.02
C SER A 150 5.26 0.64 -12.26
N GLN A 151 4.29 0.09 -13.01
CA GLN A 151 3.02 0.77 -13.30
C GLN A 151 2.19 1.00 -12.04
N LEU A 152 2.17 0.05 -11.11
CA LEU A 152 1.47 0.20 -9.85
C LEU A 152 2.14 1.24 -8.94
N GLY A 153 3.47 1.31 -8.94
CA GLY A 153 4.21 2.37 -8.28
C GLY A 153 3.86 3.75 -8.84
N TYR A 154 3.76 3.84 -10.17
CA TYR A 154 3.32 5.07 -10.84
C TYR A 154 1.88 5.46 -10.48
N MET A 155 0.95 4.51 -10.46
CA MET A 155 -0.43 4.77 -10.01
C MET A 155 -0.47 5.28 -8.58
N LEU A 156 0.29 4.67 -7.65
CA LEU A 156 0.35 5.11 -6.25
C LEU A 156 0.94 6.52 -6.10
N SER A 157 1.93 6.87 -6.89
CA SER A 157 2.52 8.21 -6.84
C SER A 157 1.58 9.32 -7.32
N LEU A 158 0.58 8.99 -8.14
CA LEU A 158 -0.37 9.94 -8.72
C LEU A 158 -1.74 9.99 -8.02
N ILE A 159 -1.98 9.11 -7.07
CA ILE A 159 -3.30 8.93 -6.43
C ILE A 159 -3.83 10.20 -5.75
N HIS A 160 -2.96 11.11 -5.34
CA HIS A 160 -3.33 12.32 -4.61
C HIS A 160 -3.14 13.62 -5.42
N ILE A 161 -2.91 13.51 -6.70
CA ILE A 161 -3.00 14.63 -7.64
C ILE A 161 -4.42 14.73 -8.15
#